data_65fc644f9497687419326fe99cb01859
#
_entry.id   65fc644f9497687419326fe99cb01859
#
_cell.length_a   1.000
_cell.length_b   1.000
_cell.length_c   1.000
_cell.angle_alpha   90.00
_cell.angle_beta   90.00
_cell.angle_gamma   90.00
#
_symmetry.space_group_name_H-M   'P 1'
#
loop_
_entity.id
_entity.type
_entity.pdbx_description
1 polymer ?
#
loop_
_entity_poly.entity_id
_entity_poly.type
_entity_poly.pdbx_seq_one_letter_code
_entity_poly.pdbx_strand_id
1 'polypeptide(L)'
;MKRLLFLLTLFVVLGMQAQQHVMTVDVSKPTARINPAMYGIFFEDINFGADGGLYAELVKNRSFEFPQPLVGWIPFGEVTVQDERPCFDRNPHYVRITNDGCLLRAGLDNEGYRGIGLKKGEDYRFSAYVRTPDTKPMKLSVELVNSNGENLLKKELEVKGSEWQKLTAVLKAPFTDVRSRLRVVLQTEGTVDMDHISLFPVNTWKKRENGLRADLVQALYDLNPGVFRFPGGCIIEGNSLATRYQWKNSVGPVENRPLNENRWNYTFKHKAFPDYFQSYGLGFYEYFLLSEDLGAEPLPVLSCGLSCQYESNEVVPLGELGPYVQDALDLIEFANGAATSKWGKVRADMGHPEPFGLKMIAIGNEQWGEVYPERLEVFTKAIRAEYPDMQIVGSSGPSADGDKFDYLWPEMKRIGVDLVDEHYYMAPDWFFANAARYDDYDRKGPKVFAGEYASHDHPTGKANNFLAALSEAAFMTGLERNADVVRLATYAPLFAHVDAWQWNPDLIWFDNLRMMRTPNYYVQQMYGMNAGTDVLNLQMDGKPVTGQDSLYASAVLPIFRLIGSAGCSYGRSNSEACQCGQQIGEGTDRVQRIEEAAACLGFLHLFAK
;
A
#
# COMPACT_ATOMS: atom_id res chain seq x y z
N MET A 1 4.18 -47.52 -47.32
CA MET A 1 4.73 -46.77 -46.18
C MET A 1 3.89 -45.51 -45.84
N LYS A 2 3.57 -44.58 -46.74
CA LYS A 2 2.79 -43.36 -46.44
C LYS A 2 1.36 -43.60 -45.88
N ARG A 3 0.68 -44.69 -46.32
CA ARG A 3 -0.68 -45.05 -45.83
C ARG A 3 -0.65 -45.70 -44.42
N LEU A 4 0.44 -46.38 -44.07
CA LEU A 4 0.61 -46.96 -42.72
C LEU A 4 0.91 -45.89 -41.67
N LEU A 5 1.65 -44.82 -42.05
CA LEU A 5 1.96 -43.71 -41.17
C LEU A 5 0.69 -42.87 -40.87
N PHE A 6 -0.20 -42.73 -41.82
CA PHE A 6 -1.48 -42.01 -41.65
C PHE A 6 -2.44 -42.74 -40.71
N LEU A 7 -2.46 -44.08 -40.77
CA LEU A 7 -3.25 -44.88 -39.85
C LEU A 7 -2.68 -44.90 -38.44
N LEU A 8 -1.34 -44.86 -38.28
CA LEU A 8 -0.70 -44.75 -36.94
C LEU A 8 -0.96 -43.38 -36.31
N THR A 9 -0.92 -42.28 -37.08
CA THR A 9 -1.25 -40.95 -36.58
C THR A 9 -2.72 -40.81 -36.22
N LEU A 10 -3.62 -41.47 -36.98
CA LEU A 10 -5.05 -41.47 -36.67
C LEU A 10 -5.38 -42.27 -35.42
N PHE A 11 -4.68 -43.38 -35.15
CA PHE A 11 -4.83 -44.17 -33.90
C PHE A 11 -4.28 -43.47 -32.68
N VAL A 12 -3.23 -42.63 -32.78
CA VAL A 12 -2.73 -41.82 -31.69
C VAL A 12 -3.67 -40.67 -31.32
N VAL A 13 -4.40 -40.11 -32.30
CA VAL A 13 -5.39 -39.07 -32.05
C VAL A 13 -6.70 -39.64 -31.47
N LEU A 14 -7.05 -40.90 -31.76
CA LEU A 14 -8.25 -41.57 -31.19
C LEU A 14 -8.02 -42.12 -29.76
N GLY A 15 -6.80 -42.08 -29.23
CA GLY A 15 -6.46 -42.54 -27.86
C GLY A 15 -6.44 -41.47 -26.80
N MET A 16 -6.60 -40.18 -27.11
CA MET A 16 -6.75 -39.11 -26.13
C MET A 16 -8.22 -39.05 -25.67
N GLN A 17 -8.64 -39.99 -24.83
CA GLN A 17 -9.84 -39.79 -24.02
C GLN A 17 -9.54 -38.65 -23.07
N ALA A 18 -10.26 -37.55 -23.18
CA ALA A 18 -10.23 -36.51 -22.14
C ALA A 18 -10.65 -37.18 -20.83
N GLN A 19 -9.78 -37.10 -19.83
CA GLN A 19 -10.06 -37.59 -18.49
C GLN A 19 -11.28 -36.82 -17.95
N GLN A 20 -12.37 -37.53 -17.67
CA GLN A 20 -13.60 -36.91 -17.14
C GLN A 20 -13.45 -36.81 -15.62
N HIS A 21 -13.45 -35.59 -15.07
CA HIS A 21 -13.47 -35.34 -13.65
C HIS A 21 -14.89 -35.01 -13.19
N VAL A 22 -15.24 -35.47 -12.00
CA VAL A 22 -16.51 -35.11 -11.34
C VAL A 22 -16.21 -34.12 -10.25
N MET A 23 -16.65 -32.87 -10.42
CA MET A 23 -16.62 -31.85 -9.38
C MET A 23 -17.90 -31.89 -8.56
N THR A 24 -17.76 -31.95 -7.24
CA THR A 24 -18.86 -31.96 -6.27
C THR A 24 -18.72 -30.81 -5.32
N VAL A 25 -19.77 -29.99 -5.17
CA VAL A 25 -19.84 -28.92 -4.17
C VAL A 25 -20.95 -29.24 -3.17
N ASP A 26 -20.62 -29.37 -1.89
CA ASP A 26 -21.60 -29.54 -0.84
C ASP A 26 -22.04 -28.17 -0.29
N VAL A 27 -23.19 -27.70 -0.73
CA VAL A 27 -23.79 -26.43 -0.32
C VAL A 27 -24.51 -26.49 1.03
N SER A 28 -24.75 -27.72 1.55
CA SER A 28 -25.54 -27.93 2.79
C SER A 28 -24.74 -27.71 4.08
N LYS A 29 -23.40 -27.80 3.98
CA LYS A 29 -22.50 -27.72 5.14
C LYS A 29 -21.29 -26.86 4.83
N PRO A 30 -21.37 -25.53 5.05
CA PRO A 30 -20.18 -24.68 4.98
C PRO A 30 -19.08 -25.19 5.92
N THR A 31 -17.84 -25.17 5.46
CA THR A 31 -16.67 -25.68 6.20
C THR A 31 -16.02 -24.62 7.08
N ALA A 32 -16.04 -23.36 6.63
CA ALA A 32 -15.45 -22.24 7.34
C ALA A 32 -16.20 -20.94 7.02
N ARG A 33 -16.17 -19.99 7.95
CA ARG A 33 -16.66 -18.64 7.71
C ARG A 33 -15.50 -17.74 7.26
N ILE A 34 -15.69 -17.02 6.17
CA ILE A 34 -14.70 -16.06 5.65
C ILE A 34 -14.75 -14.78 6.48
N ASN A 35 -13.56 -14.29 6.89
CA ASN A 35 -13.45 -12.97 7.50
C ASN A 35 -13.76 -11.89 6.45
N PRO A 36 -14.68 -10.94 6.70
CA PRO A 36 -14.91 -9.82 5.76
C PRO A 36 -13.66 -9.02 5.42
N ALA A 37 -12.66 -9.01 6.32
CA ALA A 37 -11.38 -8.35 6.13
C ALA A 37 -10.32 -9.24 5.43
N MET A 38 -10.65 -10.45 4.96
CA MET A 38 -9.69 -11.45 4.52
C MET A 38 -8.77 -10.96 3.41
N TYR A 39 -9.31 -10.35 2.36
CA TYR A 39 -8.52 -9.85 1.23
C TYR A 39 -8.29 -8.35 1.37
N GLY A 40 -7.04 -7.95 1.40
CA GLY A 40 -6.68 -6.57 1.65
C GLY A 40 -5.49 -6.08 0.84
N ILE A 41 -4.95 -4.96 1.27
CA ILE A 41 -3.80 -4.31 0.67
C ILE A 41 -2.72 -4.03 1.70
N PHE A 42 -1.47 -4.07 1.26
CA PHE A 42 -0.29 -3.68 2.01
C PHE A 42 0.36 -2.47 1.35
N PHE A 43 0.63 -1.44 2.11
CA PHE A 43 1.37 -0.28 1.64
C PHE A 43 2.69 -0.13 2.38
N GLU A 44 3.74 0.04 1.62
CA GLU A 44 5.05 0.49 2.08
C GLU A 44 5.54 1.60 1.17
N ASP A 45 6.23 2.59 1.74
CA ASP A 45 6.90 3.62 0.95
C ASP A 45 8.23 3.10 0.39
N ILE A 46 8.09 2.20 -0.58
CA ILE A 46 9.15 1.70 -1.47
C ILE A 46 8.79 2.14 -2.90
N ASN A 47 9.77 2.19 -3.79
CA ASN A 47 9.55 2.52 -5.21
C ASN A 47 8.87 3.90 -5.45
N PHE A 48 9.09 4.86 -4.53
CA PHE A 48 8.41 6.16 -4.50
C PHE A 48 6.88 6.02 -4.41
N GLY A 49 6.41 5.07 -3.60
CA GLY A 49 4.98 4.81 -3.42
C GLY A 49 4.23 5.91 -2.65
N ALA A 50 4.87 6.61 -1.71
CA ALA A 50 4.29 7.74 -0.97
C ALA A 50 4.58 9.07 -1.67
N ASP A 51 5.68 9.74 -1.31
CA ASP A 51 6.11 10.99 -1.96
C ASP A 51 6.46 10.75 -3.43
N GLY A 52 5.83 11.47 -4.34
CA GLY A 52 5.94 11.24 -5.79
C GLY A 52 5.03 10.13 -6.32
N GLY A 53 4.22 9.52 -5.46
CA GLY A 53 3.26 8.45 -5.77
C GLY A 53 1.88 8.76 -5.25
N LEU A 54 1.43 8.04 -4.22
CA LEU A 54 0.08 8.15 -3.67
C LEU A 54 -0.21 9.53 -3.06
N TYR A 55 0.76 10.13 -2.38
CA TYR A 55 0.67 11.52 -1.91
C TYR A 55 0.85 12.47 -3.10
N ALA A 56 -0.16 13.30 -3.37
CA ALA A 56 -0.24 14.06 -4.61
C ALA A 56 0.62 15.34 -4.65
N GLU A 57 1.56 15.54 -3.70
CA GLU A 57 2.55 16.61 -3.76
C GLU A 57 3.47 16.42 -4.96
N LEU A 58 3.57 17.45 -5.81
CA LEU A 58 4.37 17.42 -7.03
C LEU A 58 5.76 18.02 -6.85
N VAL A 59 5.97 18.81 -5.79
CA VAL A 59 7.26 19.45 -5.48
C VAL A 59 8.11 18.55 -4.62
N LYS A 60 9.26 18.15 -5.10
CA LYS A 60 10.26 17.39 -4.36
C LYS A 60 11.03 18.32 -3.42
N ASN A 61 11.26 17.86 -2.17
CA ASN A 61 12.00 18.62 -1.16
C ASN A 61 11.45 20.05 -0.96
N ARG A 62 10.15 20.13 -0.70
CA ARG A 62 9.37 21.39 -0.60
C ARG A 62 9.84 22.33 0.51
N SER A 63 10.48 21.78 1.56
CA SER A 63 10.91 22.47 2.79
C SER A 63 12.42 22.56 2.94
N PHE A 64 13.21 22.17 1.92
CA PHE A 64 14.67 22.26 1.88
C PHE A 64 15.41 21.49 2.99
N GLU A 65 14.78 20.47 3.59
CA GLU A 65 15.32 19.71 4.71
C GLU A 65 16.19 18.51 4.31
N PHE A 66 16.35 18.21 3.01
CA PHE A 66 17.27 17.16 2.59
C PHE A 66 18.71 17.50 3.03
N PRO A 67 19.57 16.50 3.30
CA PRO A 67 20.96 16.73 3.68
C PRO A 67 21.74 17.64 2.72
N GLN A 68 21.36 17.62 1.44
CA GLN A 68 21.72 18.64 0.47
C GLN A 68 20.45 19.46 0.18
N PRO A 69 20.28 20.64 0.78
CA PRO A 69 19.00 21.33 0.83
C PRO A 69 18.39 21.70 -0.53
N LEU A 70 19.21 21.78 -1.58
CA LEU A 70 18.74 22.08 -2.93
C LEU A 70 18.54 20.85 -3.84
N VAL A 71 18.58 19.62 -3.30
CA VAL A 71 18.19 18.44 -4.09
C VAL A 71 16.74 18.58 -4.58
N GLY A 72 16.54 18.36 -5.88
CA GLY A 72 15.25 18.59 -6.55
C GLY A 72 15.04 20.03 -7.02
N TRP A 73 15.94 20.96 -6.65
CA TRP A 73 15.90 22.37 -7.02
C TRP A 73 17.11 22.77 -7.87
N ILE A 74 16.87 23.55 -8.91
CA ILE A 74 17.89 24.14 -9.79
C ILE A 74 17.85 25.65 -9.59
N PRO A 75 18.78 26.22 -8.80
CA PRO A 75 18.84 27.67 -8.60
C PRO A 75 19.39 28.39 -9.81
N PHE A 76 18.95 29.62 -10.03
CA PHE A 76 19.53 30.56 -10.97
C PHE A 76 19.52 31.98 -10.37
N GLY A 77 20.55 32.75 -10.65
CA GLY A 77 20.81 34.00 -9.93
C GLY A 77 21.33 33.74 -8.52
N GLU A 78 21.09 34.65 -7.59
CA GLU A 78 21.53 34.54 -6.21
C GLU A 78 20.44 33.85 -5.35
N VAL A 79 20.72 32.62 -4.92
CA VAL A 79 19.86 31.82 -4.07
C VAL A 79 20.70 31.17 -2.97
N THR A 80 20.32 31.39 -1.72
CA THR A 80 20.99 30.83 -0.55
C THR A 80 20.02 30.12 0.38
N VAL A 81 20.46 29.06 1.05
CA VAL A 81 19.70 28.40 2.10
C VAL A 81 19.96 29.08 3.42
N GLN A 82 18.93 29.29 4.19
CA GLN A 82 18.95 29.98 5.49
C GLN A 82 18.20 29.13 6.52
N ASP A 83 18.48 29.38 7.81
CA ASP A 83 17.82 28.76 8.98
C ASP A 83 17.52 29.77 10.11
N GLU A 84 17.85 31.06 9.89
CA GLU A 84 17.62 32.13 10.87
C GLU A 84 16.16 32.61 10.84
N ARG A 85 15.49 32.60 12.02
CA ARG A 85 14.07 32.95 12.12
C ARG A 85 13.19 32.12 11.17
N PRO A 86 13.23 30.78 11.30
CA PRO A 86 12.52 29.87 10.39
C PRO A 86 11.00 30.10 10.41
N CYS A 87 10.32 29.60 9.36
CA CYS A 87 8.87 29.54 9.34
C CYS A 87 8.33 28.48 10.32
N PHE A 88 9.03 27.37 10.44
CA PHE A 88 8.65 26.21 11.25
C PHE A 88 9.84 25.66 12.04
N ASP A 89 9.64 25.38 13.33
CA ASP A 89 10.73 24.95 14.21
C ASP A 89 11.31 23.57 13.84
N ARG A 90 10.49 22.68 13.30
CA ARG A 90 10.91 21.31 12.96
C ARG A 90 11.38 21.17 11.52
N ASN A 91 11.17 22.19 10.69
CA ASN A 91 11.64 22.32 9.32
C ASN A 91 12.24 23.73 9.17
N PRO A 92 13.46 23.96 9.74
CA PRO A 92 13.98 25.31 9.88
C PRO A 92 14.57 25.90 8.58
N HIS A 93 14.89 25.07 7.59
CA HIS A 93 15.52 25.55 6.38
C HIS A 93 14.52 26.24 5.44
N TYR A 94 14.97 27.34 4.85
CA TYR A 94 14.22 28.04 3.80
C TYR A 94 15.21 28.63 2.78
N VAL A 95 14.73 29.04 1.64
CA VAL A 95 15.57 29.70 0.62
C VAL A 95 15.36 31.20 0.64
N ARG A 96 16.46 31.93 0.46
CA ARG A 96 16.52 33.35 0.19
C ARG A 96 16.87 33.57 -1.27
N ILE A 97 16.04 34.28 -2.00
CA ILE A 97 16.23 34.67 -3.39
C ILE A 97 16.51 36.17 -3.40
N THR A 98 17.67 36.56 -3.95
CA THR A 98 18.06 37.98 -4.10
C THR A 98 18.19 38.33 -5.58
N ASN A 99 17.57 39.42 -5.97
CA ASN A 99 17.72 40.03 -7.27
C ASN A 99 18.34 41.43 -7.06
N ASP A 100 19.60 41.60 -7.43
CA ASP A 100 20.38 42.82 -7.26
C ASP A 100 20.15 43.88 -8.38
N GLY A 101 19.23 43.58 -9.31
CA GLY A 101 18.92 44.40 -10.45
C GLY A 101 19.94 44.29 -11.61
N CYS A 102 21.08 43.64 -11.37
CA CYS A 102 22.09 43.38 -12.41
C CYS A 102 21.78 42.12 -13.21
N LEU A 103 21.13 41.12 -12.58
CA LEU A 103 20.67 39.89 -13.20
C LEU A 103 19.22 40.07 -13.70
N LEU A 104 18.94 39.55 -14.88
CA LEU A 104 17.60 39.61 -15.45
C LEU A 104 16.57 38.80 -14.63
N ARG A 105 17.03 37.80 -13.90
CA ARG A 105 16.17 36.88 -13.11
C ARG A 105 16.96 36.20 -11.99
N ALA A 106 16.33 36.03 -10.84
CA ALA A 106 16.78 35.14 -9.75
C ALA A 106 15.63 34.25 -9.33
N GLY A 107 15.87 32.97 -9.06
CA GLY A 107 14.82 32.03 -8.70
C GLY A 107 15.24 30.58 -8.67
N LEU A 108 14.25 29.69 -8.74
CA LEU A 108 14.40 28.24 -8.60
C LEU A 108 13.48 27.48 -9.57
N ASP A 109 14.01 26.42 -10.17
CA ASP A 109 13.21 25.40 -10.84
C ASP A 109 13.11 24.16 -9.93
N ASN A 110 11.91 23.60 -9.72
CA ASN A 110 11.73 22.28 -9.13
C ASN A 110 11.44 21.24 -10.21
N GLU A 111 12.20 20.17 -10.22
CA GLU A 111 12.06 19.09 -11.20
C GLU A 111 11.04 18.01 -10.79
N GLY A 112 10.44 18.12 -9.61
CA GLY A 112 9.50 17.13 -9.08
C GLY A 112 10.13 15.76 -8.82
N TYR A 113 9.27 14.76 -8.73
CA TYR A 113 9.66 13.34 -8.60
C TYR A 113 9.79 12.72 -9.99
N ARG A 114 10.99 12.80 -10.61
CA ARG A 114 11.22 12.36 -12.01
C ARG A 114 10.39 13.14 -13.03
N GLY A 115 10.06 14.39 -12.71
CA GLY A 115 9.19 15.29 -13.45
C GLY A 115 7.94 15.67 -12.68
N ILE A 116 7.31 16.77 -13.06
CA ILE A 116 5.99 17.17 -12.60
C ILE A 116 4.96 16.80 -13.67
N GLY A 117 4.01 15.93 -13.33
CA GLY A 117 2.93 15.56 -14.23
C GLY A 117 1.86 16.66 -14.31
N LEU A 118 1.70 17.27 -15.49
CA LEU A 118 0.66 18.26 -15.75
C LEU A 118 -0.28 17.77 -16.84
N LYS A 119 -1.59 17.92 -16.62
CA LYS A 119 -2.63 17.53 -17.57
C LYS A 119 -3.39 18.78 -18.04
N LYS A 120 -3.45 18.98 -19.34
CA LYS A 120 -4.11 20.14 -19.96
C LYS A 120 -5.54 20.30 -19.46
N GLY A 121 -5.84 21.52 -19.00
CA GLY A 121 -7.18 21.92 -18.52
C GLY A 121 -7.44 21.61 -17.05
N GLU A 122 -6.59 20.80 -16.39
CA GLU A 122 -6.67 20.57 -14.94
C GLU A 122 -6.09 21.76 -14.17
N ASP A 123 -6.62 21.98 -12.97
CA ASP A 123 -6.19 23.03 -12.07
C ASP A 123 -5.21 22.46 -11.03
N TYR A 124 -4.16 23.25 -10.75
CA TYR A 124 -3.12 22.94 -9.77
C TYR A 124 -3.04 24.06 -8.76
N ARG A 125 -3.02 23.72 -7.47
CA ARG A 125 -2.88 24.66 -6.37
C ARG A 125 -1.42 24.78 -5.98
N PHE A 126 -0.87 25.95 -6.23
CA PHE A 126 0.41 26.39 -5.69
C PHE A 126 0.22 26.98 -4.31
N SER A 127 1.13 26.70 -3.38
CA SER A 127 1.28 27.43 -2.14
C SER A 127 2.75 27.55 -1.74
N ALA A 128 3.07 28.61 -0.99
CA ALA A 128 4.38 28.78 -0.36
C ALA A 128 4.24 29.71 0.85
N TYR A 129 5.09 29.52 1.85
CA TYR A 129 5.29 30.52 2.89
C TYR A 129 6.38 31.48 2.41
N VAL A 130 6.11 32.78 2.56
CA VAL A 130 7.00 33.83 2.05
C VAL A 130 7.08 35.01 3.01
N ARG A 131 8.21 35.73 2.97
CA ARG A 131 8.37 37.05 3.58
C ARG A 131 9.40 37.86 2.78
N THR A 132 9.44 39.16 3.00
CA THR A 132 10.50 40.02 2.47
C THR A 132 11.03 40.94 3.56
N PRO A 133 12.35 41.07 3.74
CA PRO A 133 12.96 42.06 4.62
C PRO A 133 12.85 43.50 4.07
N ASP A 134 12.53 43.62 2.78
CA ASP A 134 12.41 44.92 2.11
C ASP A 134 11.13 45.66 2.48
N THR A 135 11.18 46.97 2.54
CA THR A 135 10.04 47.83 2.90
C THR A 135 9.01 47.96 1.76
N LYS A 136 9.42 47.65 0.53
CA LYS A 136 8.55 47.70 -0.67
C LYS A 136 8.04 46.30 -1.04
N PRO A 137 6.87 46.21 -1.66
CA PRO A 137 6.36 44.92 -2.13
C PRO A 137 7.24 44.31 -3.21
N MET A 138 7.47 42.98 -3.10
CA MET A 138 8.18 42.18 -4.09
C MET A 138 7.21 41.48 -5.02
N LYS A 139 7.56 41.35 -6.30
CA LYS A 139 6.81 40.56 -7.28
C LYS A 139 7.49 39.23 -7.53
N LEU A 140 6.76 38.16 -7.29
CA LEU A 140 7.14 36.78 -7.68
C LEU A 140 6.34 36.35 -8.91
N SER A 141 6.93 35.58 -9.80
CA SER A 141 6.17 34.77 -10.75
C SER A 141 6.29 33.30 -10.44
N VAL A 142 5.15 32.60 -10.55
CA VAL A 142 5.07 31.14 -10.53
C VAL A 142 4.75 30.69 -11.95
N GLU A 143 5.55 29.78 -12.46
CA GLU A 143 5.56 29.43 -13.88
C GLU A 143 5.52 27.90 -14.06
N LEU A 144 4.76 27.43 -15.07
CA LEU A 144 4.75 26.02 -15.49
C LEU A 144 5.57 25.90 -16.77
N VAL A 145 6.66 25.14 -16.68
CA VAL A 145 7.64 24.94 -17.76
C VAL A 145 7.54 23.49 -18.23
N ASN A 146 7.34 23.28 -19.53
CA ASN A 146 7.28 21.95 -20.10
C ASN A 146 8.67 21.28 -20.20
N SER A 147 8.70 20.01 -20.58
CA SER A 147 9.94 19.24 -20.75
C SER A 147 10.89 19.79 -21.81
N ASN A 148 10.40 20.61 -22.77
CA ASN A 148 11.21 21.33 -23.76
C ASN A 148 11.82 22.62 -23.23
N GLY A 149 11.51 23.03 -21.99
CA GLY A 149 11.98 24.27 -21.38
C GLY A 149 11.15 25.51 -21.73
N GLU A 150 9.97 25.32 -22.36
CA GLU A 150 9.08 26.42 -22.72
C GLU A 150 8.20 26.80 -21.53
N ASN A 151 8.20 28.08 -21.17
CA ASN A 151 7.29 28.64 -20.16
C ASN A 151 5.93 28.94 -20.81
N LEU A 152 4.94 28.11 -20.48
CA LEU A 152 3.60 28.20 -21.09
C LEU A 152 2.53 28.79 -20.18
N LEU A 153 2.86 28.99 -18.89
CA LEU A 153 1.99 29.67 -17.92
C LEU A 153 2.83 30.47 -16.94
N LYS A 154 2.46 31.73 -16.73
CA LYS A 154 3.02 32.61 -15.72
C LYS A 154 1.92 33.24 -14.89
N LYS A 155 2.03 33.13 -13.56
CA LYS A 155 1.16 33.80 -12.58
C LYS A 155 1.99 34.72 -11.71
N GLU A 156 1.63 36.00 -11.64
CA GLU A 156 2.31 36.94 -10.75
C GLU A 156 1.63 36.99 -9.39
N LEU A 157 2.46 37.02 -8.33
CA LEU A 157 2.10 37.13 -6.93
C LEU A 157 2.85 38.29 -6.29
N GLU A 158 2.31 38.86 -5.24
CA GLU A 158 2.93 39.97 -4.50
C GLU A 158 3.28 39.52 -3.08
N VAL A 159 4.53 39.77 -2.65
CA VAL A 159 5.02 39.51 -1.28
C VAL A 159 5.20 40.83 -0.56
N LYS A 160 4.66 40.93 0.66
CA LYS A 160 4.70 42.14 1.50
C LYS A 160 5.03 41.80 2.93
N GLY A 161 5.96 42.57 3.51
CA GLY A 161 6.24 42.52 4.95
C GLY A 161 7.24 41.45 5.36
N SER A 162 7.76 41.63 6.56
CA SER A 162 8.86 40.84 7.14
C SER A 162 8.41 39.61 7.92
N GLU A 163 7.11 39.43 8.09
CA GLU A 163 6.54 38.27 8.76
C GLU A 163 6.15 37.20 7.74
N TRP A 164 6.30 35.93 8.13
CA TRP A 164 5.90 34.82 7.29
C TRP A 164 4.40 34.82 6.99
N GLN A 165 4.04 34.67 5.72
CA GLN A 165 2.67 34.58 5.25
C GLN A 165 2.52 33.49 4.20
N LYS A 166 1.41 32.79 4.18
CA LYS A 166 1.11 31.77 3.16
C LYS A 166 0.50 32.44 1.94
N LEU A 167 1.17 32.32 0.79
CA LEU A 167 0.61 32.67 -0.51
C LEU A 167 0.03 31.44 -1.19
N THR A 168 -1.06 31.62 -1.93
CA THR A 168 -1.70 30.58 -2.71
C THR A 168 -2.09 31.08 -4.09
N ALA A 169 -2.05 30.18 -5.09
CA ALA A 169 -2.54 30.46 -6.43
C ALA A 169 -3.07 29.19 -7.08
N VAL A 170 -4.08 29.32 -7.92
CA VAL A 170 -4.54 28.23 -8.80
C VAL A 170 -3.96 28.47 -10.19
N LEU A 171 -3.33 27.44 -10.72
CA LEU A 171 -2.67 27.40 -12.03
C LEU A 171 -3.41 26.42 -12.91
N LYS A 172 -3.98 26.89 -14.03
CA LYS A 172 -4.64 25.99 -15.00
C LYS A 172 -3.61 25.54 -16.04
N ALA A 173 -3.30 24.24 -16.10
CA ALA A 173 -2.30 23.72 -17.01
C ALA A 173 -2.71 23.90 -18.47
N PRO A 174 -1.92 24.60 -19.31
CA PRO A 174 -2.22 24.82 -20.72
C PRO A 174 -1.82 23.65 -21.63
N PHE A 175 -1.07 22.67 -21.11
CA PHE A 175 -0.53 21.54 -21.85
C PHE A 175 -0.58 20.27 -20.99
N THR A 176 -0.34 19.10 -21.63
CA THR A 176 -0.13 17.81 -20.95
C THR A 176 1.33 17.41 -21.12
N ASP A 177 2.02 17.14 -19.99
CA ASP A 177 3.40 16.68 -19.97
C ASP A 177 3.69 15.93 -18.67
N VAL A 178 4.43 14.84 -18.73
CA VAL A 178 4.80 14.00 -17.58
C VAL A 178 6.09 14.46 -16.89
N ARG A 179 6.86 15.36 -17.50
CA ARG A 179 8.19 15.81 -17.04
C ARG A 179 8.33 17.33 -17.03
N SER A 180 7.26 18.03 -16.69
CA SER A 180 7.27 19.48 -16.48
C SER A 180 8.06 19.87 -15.23
N ARG A 181 8.24 21.17 -15.06
CA ARG A 181 8.88 21.80 -13.89
C ARG A 181 8.02 22.93 -13.36
N LEU A 182 8.13 23.16 -12.07
CA LEU A 182 7.66 24.37 -11.41
C LEU A 182 8.82 25.36 -11.35
N ARG A 183 8.61 26.59 -11.81
CA ARG A 183 9.59 27.68 -11.71
C ARG A 183 9.06 28.81 -10.87
N VAL A 184 9.87 29.29 -9.93
CA VAL A 184 9.58 30.49 -9.13
C VAL A 184 10.66 31.53 -9.39
N VAL A 185 10.25 32.77 -9.72
CA VAL A 185 11.16 33.84 -10.13
C VAL A 185 10.86 35.14 -9.39
N LEU A 186 11.86 35.74 -8.78
CA LEU A 186 11.79 37.09 -8.24
C LEU A 186 11.94 38.09 -9.40
N GLN A 187 10.86 38.87 -9.65
CA GLN A 187 10.79 39.80 -10.79
C GLN A 187 11.30 41.22 -10.48
N THR A 188 11.29 41.60 -9.19
CA THR A 188 11.71 42.92 -8.72
C THR A 188 13.08 42.84 -8.07
N GLU A 189 13.83 43.93 -8.16
CA GLU A 189 15.04 44.12 -7.34
C GLU A 189 14.68 44.11 -5.85
N GLY A 190 15.41 43.27 -5.06
CA GLY A 190 15.22 43.06 -3.63
C GLY A 190 15.37 41.62 -3.22
N THR A 191 14.82 41.25 -2.06
CA THR A 191 15.01 39.95 -1.45
C THR A 191 13.65 39.33 -1.04
N VAL A 192 13.49 38.02 -1.24
CA VAL A 192 12.35 37.23 -0.75
C VAL A 192 12.87 35.94 -0.13
N ASP A 193 12.37 35.64 1.08
CA ASP A 193 12.52 34.34 1.73
C ASP A 193 11.31 33.47 1.38
N MET A 194 11.53 32.17 1.09
CA MET A 194 10.49 31.22 0.73
C MET A 194 10.71 29.86 1.41
N ASP A 195 9.62 29.26 1.88
CA ASP A 195 9.61 27.95 2.49
C ASP A 195 8.33 27.18 2.14
N HIS A 196 8.33 25.85 2.32
CA HIS A 196 7.20 24.95 2.02
C HIS A 196 6.55 25.25 0.66
N ILE A 197 7.37 25.29 -0.38
CA ILE A 197 6.90 25.51 -1.76
C ILE A 197 6.23 24.22 -2.25
N SER A 198 4.96 24.30 -2.61
CA SER A 198 4.10 23.15 -2.83
C SER A 198 3.23 23.32 -4.08
N LEU A 199 2.95 22.22 -4.78
CA LEU A 199 2.07 22.18 -5.94
C LEU A 199 1.24 20.90 -5.93
N PHE A 200 -0.08 21.00 -5.76
CA PHE A 200 -1.01 19.88 -5.79
C PHE A 200 -2.00 19.97 -6.94
N PRO A 201 -2.40 18.86 -7.56
CA PRO A 201 -3.62 18.86 -8.37
C PRO A 201 -4.82 19.20 -7.48
N VAL A 202 -5.75 19.99 -8.00
CA VAL A 202 -7.02 20.27 -7.29
C VAL A 202 -7.90 19.02 -7.28
N ASN A 203 -7.78 18.19 -8.31
CA ASN A 203 -8.51 16.93 -8.44
C ASN A 203 -7.80 15.78 -7.70
N THR A 204 -7.75 15.86 -6.38
CA THR A 204 -7.32 14.77 -5.49
C THR A 204 -8.48 13.84 -5.16
N TRP A 205 -8.18 12.71 -4.50
CA TRP A 205 -9.21 11.79 -4.00
C TRP A 205 -10.17 12.52 -3.04
N LYS A 206 -11.48 12.37 -3.30
CA LYS A 206 -12.55 13.10 -2.59
C LYS A 206 -12.34 14.62 -2.56
N LYS A 207 -11.49 15.15 -3.44
CA LYS A 207 -11.15 16.59 -3.53
C LYS A 207 -10.59 17.18 -2.23
N ARG A 208 -9.95 16.34 -1.40
CA ARG A 208 -9.26 16.83 -0.20
C ARG A 208 -8.09 17.72 -0.58
N GLU A 209 -7.98 18.83 0.10
CA GLU A 209 -6.81 19.70 -0.04
C GLU A 209 -5.54 18.95 0.38
N ASN A 210 -4.46 19.08 -0.39
CA ASN A 210 -3.20 18.38 -0.18
C ASN A 210 -3.39 16.86 0.00
N GLY A 211 -4.36 16.30 -0.73
CA GLY A 211 -4.78 14.90 -0.61
C GLY A 211 -3.99 13.94 -1.48
N LEU A 212 -4.61 12.80 -1.77
CA LEU A 212 -4.01 11.69 -2.48
C LEU A 212 -4.34 11.71 -3.98
N ARG A 213 -3.50 11.10 -4.80
CA ARG A 213 -3.72 10.92 -6.24
C ARG A 213 -4.99 10.12 -6.49
N ALA A 214 -5.96 10.75 -7.14
CA ALA A 214 -7.29 10.18 -7.34
C ALA A 214 -7.28 8.88 -8.17
N ASP A 215 -6.42 8.78 -9.18
CA ASP A 215 -6.28 7.58 -10.03
C ASP A 215 -5.71 6.39 -9.27
N LEU A 216 -4.70 6.61 -8.43
CA LEU A 216 -4.09 5.55 -7.63
C LEU A 216 -5.03 5.07 -6.52
N VAL A 217 -5.71 5.98 -5.82
CA VAL A 217 -6.70 5.57 -4.81
C VAL A 217 -7.90 4.87 -5.45
N GLN A 218 -8.34 5.30 -6.65
CA GLN A 218 -9.40 4.59 -7.37
C GLN A 218 -8.99 3.14 -7.68
N ALA A 219 -7.73 2.91 -8.04
CA ALA A 219 -7.25 1.55 -8.25
C ALA A 219 -7.26 0.71 -6.96
N LEU A 220 -6.99 1.32 -5.80
CA LEU A 220 -7.12 0.64 -4.50
C LEU A 220 -8.57 0.36 -4.13
N TYR A 221 -9.44 1.34 -4.36
CA TYR A 221 -10.88 1.20 -4.12
C TYR A 221 -11.52 0.08 -4.96
N ASP A 222 -11.08 -0.05 -6.22
CA ASP A 222 -11.56 -1.09 -7.13
C ASP A 222 -11.14 -2.51 -6.72
N LEU A 223 -10.12 -2.68 -5.86
CA LEU A 223 -9.74 -3.96 -5.25
C LEU A 223 -10.74 -4.44 -4.19
N ASN A 224 -11.59 -3.53 -3.67
CA ASN A 224 -12.52 -3.78 -2.57
C ASN A 224 -11.82 -4.39 -1.33
N PRO A 225 -10.76 -3.74 -0.81
CA PRO A 225 -9.96 -4.32 0.27
C PRO A 225 -10.73 -4.33 1.59
N GLY A 226 -10.66 -5.43 2.32
CA GLY A 226 -11.25 -5.55 3.66
C GLY A 226 -10.29 -5.16 4.78
N VAL A 227 -8.98 -5.15 4.53
CA VAL A 227 -7.93 -4.69 5.47
C VAL A 227 -6.90 -3.85 4.74
N PHE A 228 -6.34 -2.87 5.43
CA PHE A 228 -5.22 -2.05 4.96
C PHE A 228 -4.08 -2.06 5.97
N ARG A 229 -2.98 -2.77 5.63
CA ARG A 229 -1.73 -2.79 6.39
C ARG A 229 -0.84 -1.62 5.97
N PHE A 230 -0.37 -0.84 6.92
CA PHE A 230 0.49 0.34 6.71
C PHE A 230 1.38 0.63 7.93
N PRO A 231 2.40 1.49 7.83
CA PRO A 231 2.95 2.19 6.65
C PRO A 231 3.99 1.34 5.92
N GLY A 232 4.09 0.09 6.21
CA GLY A 232 5.00 -0.86 5.61
C GLY A 232 5.32 -2.00 6.54
N GLY A 233 6.23 -2.64 6.14
CA GLY A 233 7.36 -3.46 6.01
C GLY A 233 8.62 -2.85 6.65
N CYS A 234 9.75 -3.01 5.98
CA CYS A 234 11.06 -2.64 6.51
C CYS A 234 11.22 -1.16 6.89
N ILE A 235 10.38 -0.25 6.39
CA ILE A 235 10.47 1.17 6.80
C ILE A 235 10.12 1.39 8.28
N ILE A 236 9.37 0.46 8.90
CA ILE A 236 9.07 0.53 10.35
C ILE A 236 10.35 0.37 11.16
N GLU A 237 11.24 -0.47 10.69
CA GLU A 237 12.51 -0.78 11.31
C GLU A 237 13.53 0.34 11.09
N GLY A 238 13.51 0.95 9.88
CA GLY A 238 14.53 1.86 9.41
C GLY A 238 15.85 1.16 9.03
N ASN A 239 16.77 1.89 8.43
CA ASN A 239 18.15 1.45 8.27
C ASN A 239 18.87 1.39 9.63
N SER A 240 18.51 2.30 10.53
CA SER A 240 18.91 2.38 11.94
C SER A 240 17.70 2.73 12.79
N LEU A 241 17.79 2.62 14.12
CA LEU A 241 16.73 3.05 15.03
C LEU A 241 16.40 4.54 14.91
N ALA A 242 17.36 5.35 14.50
CA ALA A 242 17.17 6.79 14.31
C ALA A 242 16.27 7.10 13.10
N THR A 243 16.32 6.25 12.06
CA THR A 243 15.56 6.42 10.81
C THR A 243 14.30 5.54 10.74
N ARG A 244 13.95 4.83 11.84
CA ARG A 244 12.69 4.09 11.93
C ARG A 244 11.49 5.01 11.70
N TYR A 245 10.41 4.47 11.18
CA TYR A 245 9.18 5.23 11.05
C TYR A 245 8.57 5.53 12.42
N GLN A 246 8.65 6.79 12.86
CA GLN A 246 8.04 7.25 14.10
C GLN A 246 6.69 7.92 13.81
N TRP A 247 5.60 7.21 14.08
CA TRP A 247 4.25 7.65 13.72
C TRP A 247 3.88 9.03 14.30
N LYS A 248 4.37 9.36 15.51
CA LYS A 248 4.14 10.67 16.15
C LYS A 248 4.73 11.84 15.36
N ASN A 249 5.73 11.57 14.52
CA ASN A 249 6.30 12.56 13.61
C ASN A 249 5.42 12.79 12.37
N SER A 250 4.49 11.87 12.09
CA SER A 250 3.66 11.87 10.88
C SER A 250 2.23 12.38 11.11
N VAL A 251 1.95 12.94 12.31
CA VAL A 251 0.64 13.52 12.66
C VAL A 251 0.79 15.00 13.07
N GLY A 252 -0.30 15.72 13.11
CA GLY A 252 -0.32 17.17 13.30
C GLY A 252 -0.16 17.95 11.98
N PRO A 253 0.06 19.27 12.02
CA PRO A 253 0.24 20.09 10.83
C PRO A 253 1.37 19.58 9.95
N VAL A 254 1.11 19.46 8.65
CA VAL A 254 2.06 18.88 7.68
C VAL A 254 3.38 19.66 7.64
N GLU A 255 3.32 20.96 7.82
CA GLU A 255 4.47 21.86 7.83
C GLU A 255 5.43 21.62 9.01
N ASN A 256 4.96 21.01 10.11
CA ASN A 256 5.74 20.67 11.29
C ASN A 256 6.17 19.19 11.34
N ARG A 257 5.87 18.41 10.31
CA ARG A 257 6.33 17.02 10.24
C ARG A 257 7.77 16.99 9.73
N PRO A 258 8.73 16.45 10.50
CA PRO A 258 10.13 16.46 10.10
C PRO A 258 10.39 15.50 8.95
N LEU A 259 11.40 15.77 8.16
CA LEU A 259 11.90 14.83 7.18
C LEU A 259 12.40 13.54 7.85
N ASN A 260 12.10 12.38 7.28
CA ASN A 260 12.69 11.10 7.64
C ASN A 260 13.49 10.53 6.47
N GLU A 261 14.61 9.89 6.76
CA GLU A 261 15.34 9.16 5.73
C GLU A 261 14.65 7.82 5.48
N ASN A 262 14.31 7.56 4.21
CA ASN A 262 13.66 6.29 3.86
C ASN A 262 14.65 5.14 3.98
N ARG A 263 14.21 4.02 4.56
CA ARG A 263 15.00 2.79 4.72
C ARG A 263 15.62 2.32 3.40
N TRP A 264 14.91 2.49 2.30
CA TRP A 264 15.31 2.06 0.96
C TRP A 264 16.33 2.99 0.29
N ASN A 265 16.71 4.09 0.92
CA ASN A 265 17.70 5.03 0.41
C ASN A 265 19.08 4.38 0.24
N TYR A 266 19.42 3.38 1.05
CA TYR A 266 20.72 2.72 1.05
C TYR A 266 20.76 1.40 0.30
N THR A 267 19.68 0.62 0.29
CA THR A 267 19.64 -0.76 -0.21
C THR A 267 19.89 -0.83 -1.71
N PHE A 268 19.28 0.06 -2.48
CA PHE A 268 19.37 0.12 -3.94
C PHE A 268 19.97 1.41 -4.44
N LYS A 269 21.15 1.76 -3.98
CA LYS A 269 21.87 3.02 -4.23
C LYS A 269 21.89 3.47 -5.69
N HIS A 270 21.93 2.51 -6.64
CA HIS A 270 21.95 2.79 -8.07
C HIS A 270 20.64 3.41 -8.61
N LYS A 271 19.54 3.34 -7.86
CA LYS A 271 18.21 3.80 -8.26
C LYS A 271 17.77 5.08 -7.54
N ALA A 272 17.82 5.10 -6.23
CA ALA A 272 17.19 6.13 -5.42
C ALA A 272 18.16 6.96 -4.55
N PHE A 273 19.23 6.34 -4.07
CA PHE A 273 20.22 7.02 -3.23
C PHE A 273 20.91 8.19 -3.98
N PRO A 274 21.15 9.34 -3.35
CA PRO A 274 20.91 9.68 -1.94
C PRO A 274 19.64 10.52 -1.72
N ASP A 275 18.62 10.41 -2.52
CA ASP A 275 17.51 11.35 -2.56
C ASP A 275 16.13 10.76 -2.22
N TYR A 276 16.10 9.60 -1.53
CA TYR A 276 14.86 8.96 -1.10
C TYR A 276 14.57 9.25 0.37
N PHE A 277 13.70 10.21 0.60
CA PHE A 277 13.28 10.68 1.92
C PHE A 277 11.75 10.68 2.01
N GLN A 278 11.23 10.70 3.24
CA GLN A 278 9.82 10.78 3.54
C GLN A 278 9.49 12.15 4.14
N SER A 279 8.62 12.91 3.47
CA SER A 279 8.13 14.19 4.01
C SER A 279 7.07 14.02 5.08
N TYR A 280 6.61 12.78 5.32
CA TYR A 280 5.44 12.47 6.14
C TYR A 280 4.14 13.19 5.72
N GLY A 281 4.08 13.71 4.49
CA GLY A 281 2.83 14.25 3.94
C GLY A 281 1.72 13.19 3.87
N LEU A 282 2.09 11.94 3.57
CA LEU A 282 1.28 10.75 3.80
C LEU A 282 1.71 10.15 5.15
N GLY A 283 1.01 10.47 6.22
CA GLY A 283 1.27 10.01 7.57
C GLY A 283 0.17 9.13 8.14
N PHE A 284 0.26 8.82 9.44
CA PHE A 284 -0.71 7.90 10.05
C PHE A 284 -2.15 8.41 10.00
N TYR A 285 -2.37 9.70 10.13
CA TYR A 285 -3.70 10.28 9.97
C TYR A 285 -4.28 10.02 8.56
N GLU A 286 -3.47 10.25 7.54
CA GLU A 286 -3.85 10.04 6.15
C GLU A 286 -4.05 8.55 5.82
N TYR A 287 -3.28 7.63 6.42
CA TYR A 287 -3.50 6.19 6.30
C TYR A 287 -4.82 5.74 6.94
N PHE A 288 -5.16 6.25 8.11
CA PHE A 288 -6.46 5.96 8.74
C PHE A 288 -7.63 6.51 7.92
N LEU A 289 -7.52 7.74 7.41
CA LEU A 289 -8.53 8.30 6.50
C LEU A 289 -8.67 7.47 5.21
N LEU A 290 -7.57 6.98 4.66
CA LEU A 290 -7.61 6.13 3.48
C LEU A 290 -8.26 4.78 3.79
N SER A 291 -7.97 4.17 4.94
CA SER A 291 -8.65 2.95 5.39
C SER A 291 -10.18 3.13 5.41
N GLU A 292 -10.64 4.21 6.00
CA GLU A 292 -12.06 4.57 6.06
C GLU A 292 -12.66 4.83 4.68
N ASP A 293 -11.93 5.55 3.80
CA ASP A 293 -12.33 5.81 2.42
C ASP A 293 -12.50 4.55 1.58
N LEU A 294 -11.70 3.54 1.84
CA LEU A 294 -11.72 2.25 1.17
C LEU A 294 -12.71 1.26 1.82
N GLY A 295 -13.21 1.57 3.01
CA GLY A 295 -14.00 0.64 3.82
C GLY A 295 -13.20 -0.53 4.38
N ALA A 296 -11.88 -0.37 4.51
CA ALA A 296 -10.94 -1.37 4.99
C ALA A 296 -10.64 -1.20 6.49
N GLU A 297 -10.48 -2.31 7.22
CA GLU A 297 -10.01 -2.27 8.60
C GLU A 297 -8.54 -1.81 8.64
N PRO A 298 -8.17 -0.79 9.43
CA PRO A 298 -6.77 -0.36 9.54
C PRO A 298 -5.94 -1.39 10.30
N LEU A 299 -4.76 -1.71 9.77
CA LEU A 299 -3.74 -2.54 10.42
C LEU A 299 -2.39 -1.80 10.45
N PRO A 300 -2.16 -0.94 11.44
CA PRO A 300 -0.87 -0.28 11.61
C PRO A 300 0.20 -1.26 12.10
N VAL A 301 1.42 -1.07 11.58
CA VAL A 301 2.63 -1.79 12.03
C VAL A 301 3.54 -0.83 12.77
N LEU A 302 4.09 -1.24 13.93
CA LEU A 302 4.98 -0.44 14.75
C LEU A 302 6.31 -1.12 15.03
N SER A 303 7.36 -0.30 15.21
CA SER A 303 8.68 -0.78 15.63
C SER A 303 8.64 -1.40 17.03
N CYS A 304 9.26 -2.55 17.18
CA CYS A 304 9.45 -3.23 18.46
C CYS A 304 10.80 -2.90 19.15
N GLY A 305 11.49 -1.84 18.71
CA GLY A 305 12.80 -1.46 19.22
C GLY A 305 13.96 -2.24 18.60
N LEU A 306 13.75 -2.73 17.37
CA LEU A 306 14.77 -3.32 16.51
C LEU A 306 14.84 -2.51 15.22
N SER A 307 16.05 -2.20 14.75
CA SER A 307 16.25 -1.76 13.37
C SER A 307 16.30 -2.98 12.44
N CYS A 308 16.28 -2.74 11.13
CA CYS A 308 16.35 -3.83 10.17
C CYS A 308 17.58 -4.71 10.40
N GLN A 309 17.35 -6.00 10.66
CA GLN A 309 18.40 -6.94 10.98
C GLN A 309 19.31 -7.30 9.78
N TYR A 310 18.88 -6.95 8.56
CA TYR A 310 19.73 -7.02 7.35
C TYR A 310 20.61 -5.77 7.17
N GLU A 311 20.39 -4.70 7.96
CA GLU A 311 21.13 -3.44 7.88
C GLU A 311 21.94 -3.21 9.16
N SER A 312 21.62 -2.20 9.98
CA SER A 312 22.40 -1.89 11.17
C SER A 312 22.24 -2.91 12.32
N ASN A 313 21.11 -3.64 12.36
CA ASN A 313 20.80 -4.61 13.40
C ASN A 313 20.93 -4.00 14.84
N GLU A 314 20.54 -2.76 14.99
CA GLU A 314 20.52 -2.09 16.31
C GLU A 314 19.38 -2.64 17.16
N VAL A 315 19.65 -2.78 18.45
CA VAL A 315 18.75 -3.39 19.41
C VAL A 315 18.60 -2.48 20.63
N VAL A 316 17.39 -2.03 20.93
CA VAL A 316 17.09 -1.32 22.16
C VAL A 316 17.14 -2.30 23.34
N PRO A 317 17.85 -2.02 24.44
CA PRO A 317 17.81 -2.88 25.63
C PRO A 317 16.37 -3.09 26.13
N LEU A 318 16.03 -4.31 26.61
CA LEU A 318 14.66 -4.61 27.08
C LEU A 318 14.17 -3.63 28.15
N GLY A 319 15.05 -3.18 29.05
CA GLY A 319 14.72 -2.20 30.09
C GLY A 319 14.42 -0.79 29.56
N GLU A 320 14.72 -0.52 28.29
CA GLU A 320 14.53 0.78 27.63
C GLU A 320 13.38 0.76 26.60
N LEU A 321 12.61 -0.32 26.53
CA LEU A 321 11.46 -0.44 25.61
C LEU A 321 10.25 0.44 25.97
N GLY A 322 10.24 1.03 27.18
CA GLY A 322 9.11 1.84 27.66
C GLY A 322 8.58 2.86 26.64
N PRO A 323 9.41 3.69 26.00
CA PRO A 323 8.97 4.65 24.99
C PRO A 323 8.31 4.01 23.76
N TYR A 324 8.79 2.85 23.31
CA TYR A 324 8.22 2.11 22.15
C TYR A 324 6.86 1.49 22.50
N VAL A 325 6.74 0.92 23.70
CA VAL A 325 5.46 0.43 24.22
C VAL A 325 4.45 1.57 24.33
N GLN A 326 4.90 2.72 24.87
CA GLN A 326 4.05 3.91 24.95
C GLN A 326 3.63 4.43 23.57
N ASP A 327 4.48 4.30 22.55
CA ASP A 327 4.10 4.62 21.16
C ASP A 327 2.93 3.75 20.68
N ALA A 328 2.89 2.47 21.05
CA ALA A 328 1.77 1.60 20.70
C ALA A 328 0.47 1.96 21.43
N LEU A 329 0.55 2.21 22.75
CA LEU A 329 -0.61 2.62 23.55
C LEU A 329 -1.15 3.98 23.08
N ASP A 330 -0.27 4.95 22.83
CA ASP A 330 -0.62 6.27 22.31
C ASP A 330 -1.27 6.20 20.91
N LEU A 331 -0.83 5.25 20.06
CA LEU A 331 -1.45 5.06 18.75
C LEU A 331 -2.88 4.50 18.86
N ILE A 332 -3.10 3.56 19.76
CA ILE A 332 -4.46 3.04 20.03
C ILE A 332 -5.35 4.17 20.55
N GLU A 333 -4.85 5.02 21.45
CA GLU A 333 -5.56 6.20 21.92
C GLU A 333 -5.79 7.21 20.78
N PHE A 334 -4.80 7.45 19.90
CA PHE A 334 -4.98 8.30 18.72
C PHE A 334 -6.11 7.79 17.82
N ALA A 335 -6.14 6.48 17.55
CA ALA A 335 -7.14 5.89 16.68
C ALA A 335 -8.54 5.80 17.34
N ASN A 336 -8.62 5.42 18.60
CA ASN A 336 -9.87 5.04 19.27
C ASN A 336 -10.28 5.93 20.44
N GLY A 337 -9.38 6.73 20.97
CA GLY A 337 -9.63 7.57 22.16
C GLY A 337 -10.67 8.66 21.90
N ALA A 338 -11.34 9.10 22.95
CA ALA A 338 -12.26 10.22 22.89
C ALA A 338 -11.58 11.49 22.37
N ALA A 339 -12.31 12.37 21.65
CA ALA A 339 -11.78 13.64 21.15
C ALA A 339 -11.23 14.58 22.26
N THR A 340 -11.50 14.27 23.52
CA THR A 340 -11.00 15.00 24.69
C THR A 340 -9.76 14.37 25.34
N SER A 341 -9.39 13.14 24.94
CA SER A 341 -8.17 12.48 25.40
C SER A 341 -6.94 13.08 24.73
N LYS A 342 -5.75 12.80 25.24
CA LYS A 342 -4.51 13.41 24.74
C LYS A 342 -4.32 13.21 23.22
N TRP A 343 -4.34 11.97 22.77
CA TRP A 343 -4.10 11.65 21.35
C TRP A 343 -5.37 11.69 20.51
N GLY A 344 -6.54 11.37 21.09
CA GLY A 344 -7.83 11.58 20.44
C GLY A 344 -8.09 13.06 20.11
N LYS A 345 -7.58 14.00 20.94
CA LYS A 345 -7.62 15.43 20.63
C LYS A 345 -6.75 15.78 19.42
N VAL A 346 -5.56 15.21 19.29
CA VAL A 346 -4.71 15.43 18.10
C VAL A 346 -5.45 15.01 16.83
N ARG A 347 -6.08 13.82 16.84
CA ARG A 347 -6.93 13.36 15.74
C ARG A 347 -8.07 14.34 15.43
N ALA A 348 -8.77 14.79 16.47
CA ALA A 348 -9.90 15.73 16.32
C ALA A 348 -9.46 17.09 15.77
N ASP A 349 -8.33 17.62 16.26
CA ASP A 349 -7.75 18.89 15.78
C ASP A 349 -7.30 18.78 14.29
N MET A 350 -6.96 17.57 13.82
CA MET A 350 -6.68 17.29 12.41
C MET A 350 -7.95 17.13 11.55
N GLY A 351 -9.14 17.23 12.14
CA GLY A 351 -10.42 17.25 11.43
C GLY A 351 -11.24 15.95 11.54
N HIS A 352 -10.82 14.96 12.35
CA HIS A 352 -11.54 13.70 12.55
C HIS A 352 -11.85 13.44 14.04
N PRO A 353 -12.92 14.01 14.61
CA PRO A 353 -13.25 13.82 16.01
C PRO A 353 -13.69 12.39 16.37
N GLU A 354 -14.27 11.66 15.41
CA GLU A 354 -14.75 10.29 15.63
C GLU A 354 -13.60 9.27 15.63
N PRO A 355 -13.69 8.17 16.41
CA PRO A 355 -12.72 7.07 16.37
C PRO A 355 -12.65 6.39 15.00
N PHE A 356 -11.46 5.97 14.60
CA PHE A 356 -11.25 5.16 13.38
C PHE A 356 -11.62 3.69 13.54
N GLY A 357 -11.89 3.21 14.76
CA GLY A 357 -12.31 1.84 15.01
C GLY A 357 -11.19 0.81 14.83
N LEU A 358 -9.98 1.13 15.25
CA LEU A 358 -8.82 0.23 15.23
C LEU A 358 -9.09 -1.02 16.08
N LYS A 359 -8.94 -2.20 15.48
CA LYS A 359 -9.19 -3.50 16.12
C LYS A 359 -7.93 -4.34 16.28
N MET A 360 -6.89 -4.07 15.48
CA MET A 360 -5.68 -4.87 15.44
C MET A 360 -4.45 -4.00 15.24
N ILE A 361 -3.31 -4.45 15.77
CA ILE A 361 -2.02 -3.78 15.67
C ILE A 361 -0.91 -4.82 15.48
N ALA A 362 0.03 -4.55 14.58
CA ALA A 362 1.20 -5.39 14.38
C ALA A 362 2.42 -4.78 15.09
N ILE A 363 3.19 -5.62 15.77
CA ILE A 363 4.39 -5.23 16.50
C ILE A 363 5.60 -5.89 15.88
N GLY A 364 6.46 -5.08 15.26
CA GLY A 364 7.60 -5.54 14.49
C GLY A 364 7.23 -5.93 13.06
N ASN A 365 8.25 -6.11 12.22
CA ASN A 365 8.15 -6.55 10.84
C ASN A 365 9.34 -7.45 10.51
N GLU A 366 9.08 -8.68 10.07
CA GLU A 366 10.11 -9.63 9.62
C GLU A 366 11.26 -9.90 10.62
N GLN A 367 11.15 -9.50 11.87
CA GLN A 367 12.18 -9.75 12.88
C GLN A 367 12.33 -11.25 13.15
N TRP A 368 13.55 -11.65 13.52
CA TRP A 368 13.88 -13.05 13.83
C TRP A 368 14.83 -13.18 15.02
N GLY A 369 15.03 -14.46 15.45
CA GLY A 369 15.88 -14.82 16.59
C GLY A 369 15.20 -14.57 17.94
N GLU A 370 15.88 -14.91 19.04
CA GLU A 370 15.36 -14.82 20.42
C GLU A 370 14.99 -13.40 20.82
N VAL A 371 15.70 -12.42 20.28
CA VAL A 371 15.52 -11.02 20.56
C VAL A 371 14.11 -10.47 20.26
N TYR A 372 13.42 -11.04 19.28
CA TYR A 372 12.09 -10.56 18.88
C TYR A 372 10.95 -11.05 19.80
N PRO A 373 10.78 -12.35 20.09
CA PRO A 373 9.73 -12.82 21.00
C PRO A 373 9.77 -12.17 22.38
N GLU A 374 10.95 -11.91 22.95
CA GLU A 374 11.09 -11.23 24.23
C GLU A 374 10.44 -9.83 24.24
N ARG A 375 10.63 -9.08 23.15
CA ARG A 375 10.04 -7.75 22.98
C ARG A 375 8.54 -7.83 22.77
N LEU A 376 8.12 -8.69 21.84
CA LEU A 376 6.70 -8.89 21.53
C LEU A 376 5.89 -9.26 22.77
N GLU A 377 6.48 -10.06 23.69
CA GLU A 377 5.85 -10.41 24.97
C GLU A 377 5.64 -9.19 25.87
N VAL A 378 6.61 -8.25 25.91
CA VAL A 378 6.50 -6.98 26.67
C VAL A 378 5.34 -6.14 26.10
N PHE A 379 5.29 -5.95 24.78
CA PHE A 379 4.21 -5.20 24.14
C PHE A 379 2.84 -5.87 24.35
N THR A 380 2.77 -7.19 24.16
CA THR A 380 1.52 -7.96 24.30
C THR A 380 0.95 -7.79 25.72
N LYS A 381 1.78 -7.90 26.76
CA LYS A 381 1.35 -7.70 28.15
C LYS A 381 0.83 -6.29 28.39
N ALA A 382 1.54 -5.27 27.91
CA ALA A 382 1.15 -3.88 28.11
C ALA A 382 -0.14 -3.52 27.36
N ILE A 383 -0.24 -3.90 26.09
CA ILE A 383 -1.43 -3.62 25.28
C ILE A 383 -2.67 -4.32 25.86
N ARG A 384 -2.56 -5.58 26.23
CA ARG A 384 -3.71 -6.32 26.80
C ARG A 384 -4.14 -5.84 28.17
N ALA A 385 -3.23 -5.25 28.95
CA ALA A 385 -3.56 -4.65 30.24
C ALA A 385 -4.47 -3.43 30.09
N GLU A 386 -4.30 -2.65 29.03
CA GLU A 386 -5.04 -1.40 28.81
C GLU A 386 -6.17 -1.57 27.76
N TYR A 387 -5.93 -2.39 26.74
CA TYR A 387 -6.83 -2.64 25.60
C TYR A 387 -7.03 -4.15 25.40
N PRO A 388 -7.78 -4.85 26.26
CA PRO A 388 -7.89 -6.32 26.25
C PRO A 388 -8.48 -6.90 24.96
N ASP A 389 -9.28 -6.13 24.23
CA ASP A 389 -9.92 -6.56 22.98
C ASP A 389 -9.05 -6.28 21.74
N MET A 390 -7.90 -5.63 21.90
CA MET A 390 -6.99 -5.33 20.78
C MET A 390 -6.31 -6.61 20.31
N GLN A 391 -6.48 -6.94 19.03
CA GLN A 391 -5.81 -8.08 18.40
C GLN A 391 -4.36 -7.75 18.11
N ILE A 392 -3.45 -8.66 18.45
CA ILE A 392 -2.02 -8.50 18.29
C ILE A 392 -1.53 -9.40 17.17
N VAL A 393 -0.82 -8.81 16.22
CA VAL A 393 -0.16 -9.50 15.12
C VAL A 393 1.33 -9.58 15.40
N GLY A 394 1.88 -10.79 15.42
CA GLY A 394 3.32 -11.05 15.53
C GLY A 394 3.87 -11.65 14.25
N SER A 395 5.18 -11.51 14.00
CA SER A 395 5.84 -11.95 12.78
C SER A 395 6.43 -13.35 12.92
N SER A 396 6.35 -14.18 11.87
CA SER A 396 7.10 -15.44 11.73
C SER A 396 8.48 -15.27 11.08
N GLY A 397 8.93 -14.02 10.91
CA GLY A 397 10.19 -13.68 10.24
C GLY A 397 10.02 -13.47 8.73
N PRO A 398 11.13 -13.31 7.99
CA PRO A 398 11.13 -12.92 6.59
C PRO A 398 10.98 -14.08 5.60
N SER A 399 10.79 -15.31 6.08
CA SER A 399 10.85 -16.53 5.26
C SER A 399 9.59 -17.37 5.39
N ALA A 400 9.23 -18.02 4.29
CA ALA A 400 8.07 -18.92 4.23
C ALA A 400 8.24 -20.22 5.04
N ASP A 401 9.47 -20.58 5.36
CA ASP A 401 9.88 -21.82 6.06
C ASP A 401 11.33 -21.71 6.59
N GLY A 402 11.84 -22.79 7.15
CA GLY A 402 13.22 -22.91 7.66
C GLY A 402 13.41 -22.38 9.07
N ASP A 403 14.67 -22.33 9.54
CA ASP A 403 15.03 -22.13 10.95
C ASP A 403 14.37 -20.94 11.63
N LYS A 404 14.24 -19.81 10.92
CA LYS A 404 13.61 -18.61 11.47
C LYS A 404 12.11 -18.81 11.70
N PHE A 405 11.43 -19.34 10.71
CA PHE A 405 10.01 -19.65 10.74
C PHE A 405 9.69 -20.71 11.80
N ASP A 406 10.45 -21.81 11.78
CA ASP A 406 10.26 -22.96 12.67
C ASP A 406 10.51 -22.59 14.15
N TYR A 407 11.38 -21.61 14.41
CA TYR A 407 11.61 -21.07 15.75
C TYR A 407 10.48 -20.12 16.19
N LEU A 408 10.07 -19.21 15.30
CA LEU A 408 9.13 -18.13 15.67
C LEU A 408 7.68 -18.59 15.81
N TRP A 409 7.21 -19.53 15.01
CA TRP A 409 5.83 -20.00 15.10
C TRP A 409 5.44 -20.55 16.48
N PRO A 410 6.22 -21.47 17.12
CA PRO A 410 6.00 -21.89 18.50
C PRO A 410 6.03 -20.73 19.50
N GLU A 411 6.91 -19.75 19.32
CA GLU A 411 6.99 -18.57 20.17
C GLU A 411 5.73 -17.68 20.04
N MET A 412 5.21 -17.48 18.84
CA MET A 412 3.95 -16.75 18.63
C MET A 412 2.80 -17.44 19.37
N LYS A 413 2.74 -18.77 19.32
CA LYS A 413 1.75 -19.56 20.06
C LYS A 413 1.96 -19.47 21.58
N ARG A 414 3.21 -19.46 22.07
CA ARG A 414 3.55 -19.32 23.49
C ARG A 414 3.15 -17.97 24.05
N ILE A 415 3.46 -16.90 23.32
CA ILE A 415 3.10 -15.51 23.68
C ILE A 415 1.58 -15.34 23.61
N GLY A 416 0.92 -16.10 22.73
CA GLY A 416 -0.50 -16.08 22.51
C GLY A 416 -0.96 -14.87 21.70
N VAL A 417 -0.25 -14.52 20.64
CA VAL A 417 -0.72 -13.53 19.67
C VAL A 417 -1.99 -14.00 18.97
N ASP A 418 -2.79 -13.09 18.43
CA ASP A 418 -4.04 -13.44 17.75
C ASP A 418 -3.79 -13.88 16.31
N LEU A 419 -2.85 -13.22 15.62
CA LEU A 419 -2.45 -13.52 14.25
C LEU A 419 -0.91 -13.63 14.14
N VAL A 420 -0.47 -14.50 13.25
CA VAL A 420 0.94 -14.63 12.84
C VAL A 420 1.07 -14.14 11.41
N ASP A 421 1.92 -13.16 11.21
CA ASP A 421 2.25 -12.56 9.91
C ASP A 421 3.30 -13.42 9.21
N GLU A 422 2.91 -14.06 8.09
CA GLU A 422 3.74 -14.91 7.26
C GLU A 422 4.03 -14.25 5.91
N HIS A 423 5.27 -14.34 5.43
CA HIS A 423 5.73 -13.71 4.20
C HIS A 423 6.25 -14.72 3.17
N TYR A 424 5.87 -14.54 1.88
CA TYR A 424 6.18 -15.47 0.78
C TYR A 424 6.62 -14.71 -0.49
N TYR A 425 7.92 -14.54 -0.65
CA TYR A 425 8.52 -14.03 -1.89
C TYR A 425 9.22 -15.20 -2.59
N MET A 426 8.43 -16.00 -3.32
CA MET A 426 8.84 -17.30 -3.84
C MET A 426 8.57 -17.42 -5.34
N ALA A 427 9.21 -18.40 -5.99
CA ALA A 427 8.98 -18.69 -7.42
C ALA A 427 7.55 -19.23 -7.67
N PRO A 428 7.01 -19.10 -8.89
CA PRO A 428 5.67 -19.60 -9.25
C PRO A 428 5.42 -21.07 -8.87
N ASP A 429 6.42 -21.94 -9.06
CA ASP A 429 6.28 -23.37 -8.73
C ASP A 429 6.08 -23.62 -7.23
N TRP A 430 6.65 -22.77 -6.37
CA TRP A 430 6.39 -22.84 -4.93
C TRP A 430 4.93 -22.54 -4.60
N PHE A 431 4.35 -21.48 -5.20
CA PHE A 431 2.95 -21.12 -4.98
C PHE A 431 2.00 -22.24 -5.41
N PHE A 432 2.25 -22.86 -6.57
CA PHE A 432 1.47 -24.01 -7.01
C PHE A 432 1.60 -25.20 -6.04
N ALA A 433 2.81 -25.52 -5.60
CA ALA A 433 3.08 -26.64 -4.70
C ALA A 433 2.48 -26.43 -3.30
N ASN A 434 2.29 -25.18 -2.88
CA ASN A 434 1.82 -24.80 -1.54
C ASN A 434 0.34 -24.43 -1.46
N ALA A 435 -0.47 -24.71 -2.49
CA ALA A 435 -1.92 -24.49 -2.44
C ALA A 435 -2.65 -25.31 -1.35
N ALA A 436 -2.00 -26.32 -0.77
CA ALA A 436 -2.48 -27.10 0.37
C ALA A 436 -1.78 -26.77 1.71
N ARG A 437 -0.95 -25.71 1.76
CA ARG A 437 -0.11 -25.36 2.92
C ARG A 437 -0.87 -25.35 4.26
N TYR A 438 -2.08 -24.82 4.27
CA TYR A 438 -2.85 -24.60 5.50
C TYR A 438 -3.80 -25.74 5.85
N ASP A 439 -3.87 -26.79 5.05
CA ASP A 439 -4.82 -27.91 5.27
C ASP A 439 -4.57 -28.61 6.61
N ASP A 440 -3.31 -28.67 7.06
CA ASP A 440 -2.89 -29.36 8.29
C ASP A 440 -2.55 -28.40 9.47
N TYR A 441 -2.76 -27.08 9.33
CA TYR A 441 -2.51 -26.13 10.41
C TYR A 441 -3.45 -26.34 11.60
N ASP A 442 -2.95 -26.06 12.81
CA ASP A 442 -3.74 -26.13 14.05
C ASP A 442 -4.88 -25.08 14.05
N ARG A 443 -6.12 -25.57 13.97
CA ARG A 443 -7.33 -24.70 13.97
C ARG A 443 -7.57 -23.99 15.29
N LYS A 444 -6.92 -24.40 16.39
CA LYS A 444 -7.09 -23.83 17.75
C LYS A 444 -6.01 -22.79 18.10
N GLY A 445 -4.90 -22.75 17.34
CA GLY A 445 -3.80 -21.82 17.54
C GLY A 445 -4.10 -20.41 17.05
N PRO A 446 -3.07 -19.53 17.06
CA PRO A 446 -3.10 -18.24 16.40
C PRO A 446 -3.54 -18.39 14.94
N LYS A 447 -4.20 -17.37 14.41
CA LYS A 447 -4.61 -17.36 13.01
C LYS A 447 -3.47 -16.84 12.12
N VAL A 448 -3.57 -17.11 10.82
CA VAL A 448 -2.58 -16.66 9.84
C VAL A 448 -3.02 -15.35 9.22
N PHE A 449 -2.08 -14.44 9.12
CA PHE A 449 -2.07 -13.31 8.22
C PHE A 449 -1.00 -13.55 7.16
N ALA A 450 -1.37 -13.80 5.90
CA ALA A 450 -0.45 -13.81 4.77
C ALA A 450 -0.15 -12.35 4.39
N GLY A 451 0.75 -11.70 5.16
CA GLY A 451 0.86 -10.24 5.19
C GLY A 451 1.69 -9.65 4.08
N GLU A 452 2.63 -10.43 3.52
CA GLU A 452 3.37 -10.03 2.33
C GLU A 452 3.59 -11.23 1.42
N TYR A 453 3.09 -11.17 0.21
CA TYR A 453 3.41 -12.20 -0.79
C TYR A 453 3.38 -11.64 -2.21
N ALA A 454 4.28 -12.18 -3.02
CA ALA A 454 4.29 -12.03 -4.46
C ALA A 454 5.05 -13.19 -5.10
N SER A 455 4.57 -13.65 -6.25
CA SER A 455 5.25 -14.67 -7.05
C SER A 455 6.40 -14.05 -7.85
N HIS A 456 7.63 -14.46 -7.55
CA HIS A 456 8.86 -13.95 -8.13
C HIS A 456 9.36 -14.87 -9.26
N ASP A 457 9.09 -14.53 -10.51
CA ASP A 457 9.63 -15.26 -11.67
C ASP A 457 11.00 -14.71 -12.08
N HIS A 458 11.99 -14.85 -11.16
CA HIS A 458 13.35 -14.37 -11.38
C HIS A 458 14.10 -14.98 -12.58
N PRO A 459 13.94 -16.27 -12.91
CA PRO A 459 14.67 -16.86 -14.04
C PRO A 459 14.37 -16.20 -15.38
N THR A 460 13.14 -15.69 -15.56
CA THR A 460 12.75 -15.01 -16.80
C THR A 460 12.98 -13.50 -16.75
N GLY A 461 13.27 -12.92 -15.58
CA GLY A 461 13.36 -11.48 -15.35
C GLY A 461 12.06 -10.73 -15.62
N LYS A 462 10.94 -11.44 -15.73
CA LYS A 462 9.60 -10.90 -16.05
C LYS A 462 8.76 -10.87 -14.81
N ALA A 463 8.86 -9.80 -14.06
CA ALA A 463 7.96 -9.51 -12.96
C ALA A 463 6.51 -9.32 -13.46
N ASN A 464 5.54 -9.68 -12.63
CA ASN A 464 4.10 -9.51 -12.89
C ASN A 464 3.62 -10.12 -14.23
N ASN A 465 4.18 -11.25 -14.63
CA ASN A 465 3.70 -11.97 -15.82
C ASN A 465 2.47 -12.83 -15.50
N PHE A 466 1.86 -13.40 -16.53
CA PHE A 466 0.64 -14.20 -16.38
C PHE A 466 0.86 -15.49 -15.55
N LEU A 467 2.04 -16.12 -15.63
CA LEU A 467 2.38 -17.30 -14.84
C LEU A 467 2.45 -16.96 -13.33
N ALA A 468 3.08 -15.84 -12.98
CA ALA A 468 3.11 -15.36 -11.60
C ALA A 468 1.68 -15.13 -11.07
N ALA A 469 0.83 -14.45 -11.85
CA ALA A 469 -0.54 -14.22 -11.46
C ALA A 469 -1.36 -15.52 -11.28
N LEU A 470 -1.20 -16.50 -12.18
CA LEU A 470 -1.87 -17.80 -12.05
C LEU A 470 -1.39 -18.58 -10.82
N SER A 471 -0.10 -18.53 -10.51
CA SER A 471 0.44 -19.23 -9.35
C SER A 471 -0.08 -18.64 -8.03
N GLU A 472 -0.20 -17.32 -7.95
CA GLU A 472 -0.83 -16.65 -6.80
C GLU A 472 -2.32 -17.00 -6.71
N ALA A 473 -3.04 -16.99 -7.84
CA ALA A 473 -4.43 -17.38 -7.87
C ALA A 473 -4.64 -18.81 -7.36
N ALA A 474 -3.80 -19.75 -7.76
CA ALA A 474 -3.82 -21.13 -7.28
C ALA A 474 -3.57 -21.21 -5.76
N PHE A 475 -2.57 -20.50 -5.25
CA PHE A 475 -2.29 -20.41 -3.82
C PHE A 475 -3.45 -19.81 -3.02
N MET A 476 -4.08 -18.74 -3.54
CA MET A 476 -5.22 -18.09 -2.92
C MET A 476 -6.45 -19.00 -2.78
N THR A 477 -6.62 -20.03 -3.65
CA THR A 477 -7.65 -21.06 -3.42
C THR A 477 -7.43 -21.82 -2.11
N GLY A 478 -6.15 -22.02 -1.75
CA GLY A 478 -5.76 -22.63 -0.48
C GLY A 478 -6.00 -21.72 0.73
N LEU A 479 -5.73 -20.41 0.59
CA LEU A 479 -6.06 -19.44 1.63
C LEU A 479 -7.57 -19.45 1.90
N GLU A 480 -8.39 -19.35 0.85
CA GLU A 480 -9.84 -19.31 0.94
C GLU A 480 -10.41 -20.60 1.52
N ARG A 481 -9.96 -21.78 1.03
CA ARG A 481 -10.40 -23.07 1.56
C ARG A 481 -10.15 -23.22 3.06
N ASN A 482 -9.11 -22.57 3.58
CA ASN A 482 -8.68 -22.59 4.97
C ASN A 482 -9.01 -21.28 5.71
N ALA A 483 -10.14 -20.63 5.40
CA ALA A 483 -10.54 -19.36 6.02
C ALA A 483 -10.78 -19.41 7.54
N ASP A 484 -10.85 -20.61 8.13
CA ASP A 484 -10.86 -20.82 9.59
C ASP A 484 -9.47 -20.70 10.23
N VAL A 485 -8.40 -20.79 9.44
CA VAL A 485 -7.00 -20.57 9.81
C VAL A 485 -6.50 -19.24 9.25
N VAL A 486 -6.61 -19.02 7.94
CA VAL A 486 -6.14 -17.79 7.28
C VAL A 486 -7.21 -16.71 7.38
N ARG A 487 -6.92 -15.68 8.17
CA ARG A 487 -7.88 -14.61 8.44
C ARG A 487 -7.68 -13.39 7.54
N LEU A 488 -6.45 -13.12 7.12
CA LEU A 488 -6.07 -11.95 6.33
C LEU A 488 -5.03 -12.34 5.27
N ALA A 489 -5.05 -11.64 4.13
CA ALA A 489 -4.06 -11.79 3.07
C ALA A 489 -3.87 -10.47 2.32
N THR A 490 -2.62 -10.03 2.13
CA THR A 490 -2.27 -8.78 1.44
C THR A 490 -1.08 -8.97 0.50
N TYR A 491 -1.26 -8.59 -0.77
CA TYR A 491 -0.18 -8.60 -1.77
C TYR A 491 0.84 -7.49 -1.51
N ALA A 492 2.13 -7.75 -1.71
CA ALA A 492 3.21 -6.79 -1.49
C ALA A 492 4.30 -6.88 -2.59
N PRO A 493 4.94 -5.74 -2.97
CA PRO A 493 4.54 -4.35 -2.74
C PRO A 493 3.40 -3.88 -3.64
N LEU A 494 2.81 -2.74 -3.25
CA LEU A 494 1.60 -2.22 -3.89
C LEU A 494 1.89 -1.37 -5.13
N PHE A 495 2.88 -0.45 -5.04
CA PHE A 495 3.14 0.57 -6.05
C PHE A 495 4.59 0.64 -6.49
N ALA A 496 4.82 0.90 -7.81
CA ALA A 496 6.14 1.23 -8.34
C ALA A 496 6.07 2.37 -9.36
N HIS A 497 6.89 3.41 -9.15
CA HIS A 497 7.12 4.44 -10.15
C HIS A 497 8.04 3.92 -11.26
N VAL A 498 7.61 3.99 -12.53
CA VAL A 498 8.30 3.36 -13.67
C VAL A 498 9.74 3.85 -13.88
N ASP A 499 10.04 5.10 -13.51
CA ASP A 499 11.37 5.72 -13.65
C ASP A 499 12.22 5.62 -12.36
N ALA A 500 11.68 5.06 -11.25
CA ALA A 500 12.34 5.12 -9.94
C ALA A 500 12.17 3.85 -9.08
N TRP A 501 11.64 2.77 -9.65
CA TRP A 501 11.48 1.52 -8.92
C TRP A 501 12.83 0.90 -8.53
N GLN A 502 12.84 0.25 -7.38
CA GLN A 502 13.97 -0.46 -6.81
C GLN A 502 13.71 -1.96 -6.71
N TRP A 503 12.47 -2.31 -6.40
CA TRP A 503 11.97 -3.65 -6.18
C TRP A 503 10.88 -3.98 -7.20
N ASN A 504 10.77 -5.23 -7.59
CA ASN A 504 9.68 -5.82 -8.35
C ASN A 504 9.51 -7.30 -7.97
N PRO A 505 8.34 -7.93 -8.15
CA PRO A 505 7.11 -7.42 -8.78
C PRO A 505 6.32 -6.42 -7.91
N ASP A 506 5.45 -5.63 -8.54
CA ASP A 506 4.57 -4.67 -7.87
C ASP A 506 3.15 -4.77 -8.45
N LEU A 507 2.14 -4.49 -7.64
CA LEU A 507 0.75 -4.68 -8.06
C LEU A 507 0.30 -3.63 -9.10
N ILE A 508 0.73 -2.37 -8.91
CA ILE A 508 0.35 -1.22 -9.73
C ILE A 508 1.61 -0.44 -10.10
N TRP A 509 1.85 -0.29 -11.40
CA TRP A 509 2.90 0.56 -11.93
C TRP A 509 2.34 1.92 -12.35
N PHE A 510 3.08 3.01 -12.10
CA PHE A 510 2.62 4.35 -12.41
C PHE A 510 3.73 5.28 -12.89
N ASP A 511 3.34 6.29 -13.65
CA ASP A 511 4.14 7.49 -13.93
C ASP A 511 3.47 8.73 -13.31
N ASN A 512 3.94 9.91 -13.61
CA ASN A 512 3.41 11.15 -13.04
C ASN A 512 1.97 11.49 -13.48
N LEU A 513 1.37 10.77 -14.45
CA LEU A 513 0.02 11.03 -14.96
C LEU A 513 -0.85 9.79 -15.17
N ARG A 514 -0.25 8.60 -15.23
CA ARG A 514 -0.94 7.36 -15.62
C ARG A 514 -0.56 6.24 -14.67
N MET A 515 -1.39 5.20 -14.63
CA MET A 515 -1.09 3.95 -13.94
C MET A 515 -1.44 2.74 -14.80
N MET A 516 -0.84 1.61 -14.49
CA MET A 516 -1.09 0.31 -15.11
C MET A 516 -1.33 -0.74 -14.04
N ARG A 517 -2.43 -1.46 -14.16
CA ARG A 517 -2.78 -2.63 -13.35
C ARG A 517 -2.13 -3.87 -13.95
N THR A 518 -1.47 -4.66 -13.13
CA THR A 518 -0.79 -5.89 -13.55
C THR A 518 -1.77 -7.09 -13.64
N PRO A 519 -1.39 -8.22 -14.24
CA PRO A 519 -2.17 -9.46 -14.13
C PRO A 519 -2.44 -9.87 -12.68
N ASN A 520 -1.45 -9.71 -11.78
CA ASN A 520 -1.59 -9.96 -10.34
C ASN A 520 -2.66 -9.08 -9.69
N TYR A 521 -2.77 -7.80 -10.12
CA TYR A 521 -3.83 -6.91 -9.64
C TYR A 521 -5.23 -7.50 -9.91
N TYR A 522 -5.46 -8.02 -11.11
CA TYR A 522 -6.76 -8.59 -11.46
C TYR A 522 -7.08 -9.87 -10.69
N VAL A 523 -6.07 -10.66 -10.30
CA VAL A 523 -6.26 -11.79 -9.39
C VAL A 523 -6.71 -11.29 -8.02
N GLN A 524 -6.01 -10.33 -7.42
CA GLN A 524 -6.40 -9.75 -6.12
C GLN A 524 -7.81 -9.14 -6.17
N GLN A 525 -8.12 -8.40 -7.24
CA GLN A 525 -9.45 -7.82 -7.45
C GLN A 525 -10.55 -8.88 -7.52
N MET A 526 -10.30 -9.98 -8.24
CA MET A 526 -11.27 -11.05 -8.39
C MET A 526 -11.62 -11.68 -7.04
N TYR A 527 -10.63 -11.94 -6.18
CA TYR A 527 -10.87 -12.45 -4.83
C TYR A 527 -11.53 -11.41 -3.92
N GLY A 528 -11.05 -10.16 -3.91
CA GLY A 528 -11.62 -9.09 -3.07
C GLY A 528 -13.07 -8.77 -3.41
N MET A 529 -13.43 -8.75 -4.69
CA MET A 529 -14.80 -8.48 -5.14
C MET A 529 -15.76 -9.67 -4.95
N ASN A 530 -15.23 -10.90 -4.88
CA ASN A 530 -16.02 -12.13 -4.80
C ASN A 530 -15.71 -12.95 -3.53
N ALA A 531 -15.33 -12.29 -2.45
CA ALA A 531 -14.84 -12.95 -1.23
C ALA A 531 -15.83 -13.94 -0.59
N GLY A 532 -17.13 -13.88 -0.85
CA GLY A 532 -18.11 -14.76 -0.23
C GLY A 532 -18.26 -14.57 1.29
N THR A 533 -19.10 -15.37 1.91
CA THR A 533 -19.32 -15.37 3.37
C THR A 533 -18.85 -16.65 4.04
N ASP A 534 -18.96 -17.75 3.33
CA ASP A 534 -18.68 -19.09 3.85
C ASP A 534 -18.03 -19.95 2.77
N VAL A 535 -17.06 -20.75 3.17
CA VAL A 535 -16.38 -21.73 2.30
C VAL A 535 -17.24 -22.99 2.18
N LEU A 536 -17.38 -23.46 0.93
CA LEU A 536 -18.07 -24.71 0.62
C LEU A 536 -17.06 -25.83 0.39
N ASN A 537 -17.45 -27.05 0.75
CA ASN A 537 -16.64 -28.23 0.46
C ASN A 537 -16.70 -28.55 -1.03
N LEU A 538 -15.64 -28.18 -1.75
CA LEU A 538 -15.44 -28.52 -3.16
C LEU A 538 -14.47 -29.69 -3.29
N GLN A 539 -14.85 -30.71 -4.02
CA GLN A 539 -14.02 -31.86 -4.30
C GLN A 539 -14.04 -32.19 -5.81
N MET A 540 -12.93 -32.71 -6.30
CA MET A 540 -12.81 -33.34 -7.62
C MET A 540 -12.44 -34.81 -7.40
N ASP A 541 -13.28 -35.72 -7.88
CA ASP A 541 -13.12 -37.16 -7.70
C ASP A 541 -12.93 -37.56 -6.21
N GLY A 542 -13.64 -36.89 -5.31
CA GLY A 542 -13.62 -37.15 -3.87
C GLY A 542 -12.43 -36.56 -3.10
N LYS A 543 -11.62 -35.68 -3.72
CA LYS A 543 -10.47 -35.01 -3.07
C LYS A 543 -10.52 -33.49 -3.25
N PRO A 544 -9.95 -32.68 -2.34
CA PRO A 544 -9.77 -31.26 -2.53
C PRO A 544 -9.01 -30.95 -3.82
N VAL A 545 -9.32 -29.83 -4.49
CA VAL A 545 -8.72 -29.47 -5.78
C VAL A 545 -7.47 -28.62 -5.55
N THR A 546 -6.32 -29.27 -5.41
CA THR A 546 -5.06 -28.66 -4.97
C THR A 546 -3.88 -28.93 -5.92
N GLY A 547 -4.16 -29.10 -7.21
CA GLY A 547 -3.11 -29.29 -8.22
C GLY A 547 -3.25 -30.57 -9.07
N GLN A 548 -4.25 -31.41 -8.82
CA GLN A 548 -4.53 -32.58 -9.63
C GLN A 548 -4.87 -32.12 -11.08
N ASP A 549 -4.20 -32.71 -12.05
CA ASP A 549 -4.30 -32.34 -13.48
C ASP A 549 -4.11 -30.82 -13.73
N SER A 550 -3.25 -30.20 -12.91
CA SER A 550 -2.97 -28.76 -12.92
C SER A 550 -4.18 -27.88 -12.62
N LEU A 551 -5.19 -28.40 -11.89
CA LEU A 551 -6.38 -27.67 -11.49
C LEU A 551 -6.29 -27.27 -10.01
N TYR A 552 -6.72 -26.04 -9.72
CA TYR A 552 -6.81 -25.47 -8.38
C TYR A 552 -8.18 -24.79 -8.25
N ALA A 553 -8.90 -25.04 -7.16
CA ALA A 553 -10.22 -24.47 -6.99
C ALA A 553 -10.63 -24.35 -5.53
N SER A 554 -11.44 -23.34 -5.25
CA SER A 554 -12.23 -23.16 -4.03
C SER A 554 -13.67 -22.77 -4.40
N ALA A 555 -14.60 -22.93 -3.46
CA ALA A 555 -15.99 -22.55 -3.66
C ALA A 555 -16.51 -21.81 -2.43
N VAL A 556 -17.26 -20.73 -2.64
CA VAL A 556 -17.79 -19.89 -1.57
C VAL A 556 -19.25 -19.53 -1.80
N LEU A 557 -19.98 -19.25 -0.74
CA LEU A 557 -21.32 -18.66 -0.83
C LEU A 557 -21.20 -17.18 -1.18
N PRO A 558 -22.02 -16.66 -2.11
CA PRO A 558 -21.97 -15.28 -2.53
C PRO A 558 -22.39 -14.32 -1.42
N ILE A 559 -21.83 -13.11 -1.45
CA ILE A 559 -22.33 -11.99 -0.66
C ILE A 559 -23.50 -11.37 -1.43
N PHE A 560 -24.72 -11.51 -0.91
CA PHE A 560 -25.84 -10.68 -1.36
C PHE A 560 -25.67 -9.27 -0.82
N ARG A 561 -25.01 -8.38 -1.56
CA ARG A 561 -25.17 -6.93 -1.36
C ARG A 561 -26.51 -6.53 -1.97
N LEU A 562 -27.53 -6.31 -1.15
CA LEU A 562 -28.72 -5.56 -1.53
C LEU A 562 -28.30 -4.10 -1.80
N ILE A 563 -27.98 -3.79 -3.06
CA ILE A 563 -28.01 -2.42 -3.52
C ILE A 563 -29.49 -2.08 -3.71
N GLY A 564 -30.00 -1.22 -2.85
CA GLY A 564 -31.41 -0.89 -2.81
C GLY A 564 -31.91 -0.25 -4.09
N SER A 565 -32.94 -0.84 -4.63
CA SER A 565 -34.20 -0.22 -5.02
C SER A 565 -35.15 -1.32 -5.51
N ALA A 566 -36.30 -1.41 -4.85
CA ALA A 566 -37.47 -2.25 -5.15
C ALA A 566 -37.34 -3.77 -4.82
N GLY A 567 -37.73 -4.10 -3.60
CA GLY A 567 -38.60 -5.20 -3.28
C GLY A 567 -38.32 -6.60 -3.83
N CYS A 568 -37.37 -7.32 -3.20
CA CYS A 568 -37.50 -8.77 -3.03
C CYS A 568 -36.88 -9.15 -1.67
N SER A 569 -37.72 -9.27 -0.67
CA SER A 569 -37.37 -9.91 0.59
C SER A 569 -37.29 -11.41 0.36
N TYR A 570 -36.10 -12.00 0.35
CA TYR A 570 -35.94 -13.44 0.51
C TYR A 570 -35.95 -13.75 2.01
N GLY A 571 -37.14 -14.14 2.49
CA GLY A 571 -37.30 -14.74 3.79
C GLY A 571 -36.59 -16.09 3.83
N ARG A 572 -35.92 -16.39 4.95
CA ARG A 572 -35.57 -17.77 5.29
C ARG A 572 -36.82 -18.61 5.27
N SER A 573 -36.97 -19.47 4.28
CA SER A 573 -37.87 -20.60 4.35
C SER A 573 -37.04 -21.87 4.46
N ASN A 574 -37.24 -22.58 5.53
CA ASN A 574 -36.76 -23.93 5.75
C ASN A 574 -37.26 -24.87 4.65
N SER A 575 -36.38 -25.82 4.33
CA SER A 575 -36.67 -27.08 3.62
C SER A 575 -37.14 -26.98 2.18
N GLU A 576 -36.16 -27.03 1.29
CA GLU A 576 -36.20 -27.91 0.12
C GLU A 576 -34.75 -28.16 -0.34
N ALA A 577 -34.28 -29.38 -0.12
CA ALA A 577 -33.00 -29.87 -0.60
C ALA A 577 -33.01 -29.90 -2.12
N CYS A 578 -32.26 -28.98 -2.74
CA CYS A 578 -32.00 -29.08 -4.16
C CYS A 578 -30.97 -30.20 -4.37
N GLN A 579 -31.42 -31.38 -4.72
CA GLN A 579 -30.57 -32.46 -5.22
C GLN A 579 -30.12 -32.11 -6.65
N CYS A 580 -29.02 -31.41 -6.80
CA CYS A 580 -28.33 -31.27 -8.09
C CYS A 580 -27.33 -32.43 -8.28
N GLY A 581 -27.88 -33.64 -8.44
CA GLY A 581 -27.16 -34.74 -9.05
C GLY A 581 -27.52 -34.78 -10.55
N GLN A 582 -26.86 -34.02 -11.39
CA GLN A 582 -26.96 -34.17 -12.84
C GLN A 582 -25.61 -34.52 -13.43
N GLN A 583 -25.55 -35.66 -14.12
CA GLN A 583 -24.46 -36.05 -15.00
C GLN A 583 -24.27 -35.00 -16.08
N ILE A 584 -23.07 -34.44 -16.18
CA ILE A 584 -22.72 -33.43 -17.17
C ILE A 584 -22.28 -34.14 -18.46
N GLY A 585 -23.03 -33.96 -19.54
CA GLY A 585 -22.75 -34.48 -20.88
C GLY A 585 -21.74 -33.61 -21.67
N GLU A 586 -21.23 -34.17 -22.77
CA GLU A 586 -20.14 -33.62 -23.61
C GLU A 586 -20.48 -32.34 -24.40
N GLY A 587 -19.48 -31.43 -24.53
CA GLY A 587 -19.48 -30.36 -25.53
C GLY A 587 -19.35 -28.94 -24.98
N THR A 588 -19.30 -27.95 -25.87
CA THR A 588 -19.19 -26.49 -25.61
C THR A 588 -20.31 -25.93 -24.72
N ASP A 589 -21.42 -26.60 -24.58
CA ASP A 589 -22.50 -26.36 -23.61
C ASP A 589 -22.05 -26.48 -22.12
N ARG A 590 -20.87 -27.02 -21.89
CA ARG A 590 -20.32 -27.35 -20.57
C ARG A 590 -19.84 -26.13 -19.79
N VAL A 591 -19.19 -25.19 -20.49
CA VAL A 591 -18.72 -23.93 -19.88
C VAL A 591 -19.93 -23.08 -19.50
N GLN A 592 -20.90 -22.98 -20.38
CA GLN A 592 -22.10 -22.19 -20.14
C GLN A 592 -22.97 -22.75 -18.99
N ARG A 593 -23.05 -24.08 -18.84
CA ARG A 593 -23.75 -24.71 -17.70
C ARG A 593 -22.97 -24.62 -16.38
N ILE A 594 -21.63 -24.57 -16.43
CA ILE A 594 -20.81 -24.27 -15.24
C ILE A 594 -21.01 -22.82 -14.83
N GLU A 595 -21.08 -21.89 -15.78
CA GLU A 595 -21.38 -20.46 -15.50
C GLU A 595 -22.79 -20.27 -14.95
N GLU A 596 -23.80 -20.97 -15.49
CA GLU A 596 -25.17 -20.94 -14.98
C GLU A 596 -25.31 -21.61 -13.59
N ALA A 597 -24.59 -22.71 -13.35
CA ALA A 597 -24.53 -23.35 -12.02
C ALA A 597 -23.75 -22.50 -11.01
N ALA A 598 -22.67 -21.84 -11.44
CA ALA A 598 -21.91 -20.91 -10.62
C ALA A 598 -22.74 -19.67 -10.26
N ALA A 599 -23.58 -19.18 -11.17
CA ALA A 599 -24.50 -18.07 -10.88
C ALA A 599 -25.59 -18.44 -9.85
N CYS A 600 -25.96 -19.73 -9.76
CA CYS A 600 -26.93 -20.24 -8.79
C CYS A 600 -26.30 -20.67 -7.45
N LEU A 601 -25.02 -21.11 -7.45
CA LEU A 601 -24.35 -21.72 -6.30
C LEU A 601 -23.34 -20.81 -5.59
N GLY A 602 -23.03 -19.65 -6.16
CA GLY A 602 -21.96 -18.79 -5.70
C GLY A 602 -20.76 -18.79 -6.65
N PHE A 603 -19.66 -18.13 -6.23
CA PHE A 603 -18.46 -18.04 -7.06
C PHE A 603 -17.59 -19.29 -6.89
N LEU A 604 -17.16 -19.83 -8.01
CA LEU A 604 -16.18 -20.89 -8.13
C LEU A 604 -14.87 -20.29 -8.66
N HIS A 605 -13.83 -20.25 -7.83
CA HIS A 605 -12.49 -19.88 -8.28
C HIS A 605 -11.79 -21.12 -8.85
N LEU A 606 -11.64 -21.17 -10.15
CA LEU A 606 -11.02 -22.26 -10.89
C LEU A 606 -9.84 -21.74 -11.71
N PHE A 607 -8.65 -22.28 -11.43
CA PHE A 607 -7.43 -21.93 -12.15
C PHE A 607 -6.76 -23.19 -12.71
N ALA A 608 -6.21 -23.07 -13.93
CA ALA A 608 -5.43 -24.11 -14.59
C ALA A 608 -4.01 -23.60 -14.87
N LYS A 609 -3.02 -24.46 -14.59
CA LYS A 609 -1.60 -24.20 -14.85
C LYS A 609 -1.27 -24.26 -16.34
#